data_87b710ab3c7a5b790e075eebf1a83f35
#
_entry.id   87b710ab3c7a5b790e075eebf1a83f35
#
_cell.length_a   1.000
_cell.length_b   1.000
_cell.length_c   1.000
_cell.angle_alpha   90.00
_cell.angle_beta   90.00
_cell.angle_gamma   90.00
#
_symmetry.space_group_name_H-M   'P 1'
#
loop_
_entity.id
_entity.type
_entity.pdbx_description
1 polymer ?
#
loop_
_entity_poly.entity_id
_entity_poly.type
_entity_poly.pdbx_seq_one_letter_code
_entity_poly.pdbx_strand_id
1 'polypeptide(L)'
;FQNNWSQTNVTNNYSNDTIVVVITNENKELRGLLISEDYNSLTVQIANENKKFNKNEIKSYRFITRNQIKSIKEFKNPNPIYTKYCYFPSAYITERGNVNTNSHYFLTSNSKIGVHENFEISVGNIFIYNVFSSLTYSKKINNSFTSGISLIGSINLLTNLNGINEFNSWGFLPRITYGDSFQNTTIGIIGYHLPFLEEF
;
A
#
# COMPACT_ATOMS: atom_id res chain seq x y z
N PHE A 1 36.16 -42.26 -19.15
CA PHE A 1 35.11 -41.97 -18.15
C PHE A 1 34.20 -40.86 -18.69
N GLN A 2 33.07 -41.24 -19.29
CA GLN A 2 32.02 -40.27 -19.66
C GLN A 2 31.07 -40.13 -18.50
N ASN A 3 31.05 -38.97 -17.84
CA ASN A 3 30.04 -38.64 -16.84
C ASN A 3 28.74 -38.23 -17.55
N ASN A 4 27.80 -39.18 -17.64
CA ASN A 4 26.42 -38.91 -18.01
C ASN A 4 25.72 -38.22 -16.84
N TRP A 5 25.70 -36.89 -16.83
CA TRP A 5 24.81 -36.14 -15.97
C TRP A 5 23.39 -36.23 -16.56
N SER A 6 22.61 -37.14 -16.02
CA SER A 6 21.16 -37.19 -16.23
C SER A 6 20.57 -35.90 -15.67
N GLN A 7 20.20 -34.98 -16.54
CA GLN A 7 19.35 -33.84 -16.18
C GLN A 7 17.97 -34.37 -15.83
N THR A 8 17.71 -34.52 -14.55
CA THR A 8 16.35 -34.73 -14.06
C THR A 8 15.53 -33.48 -14.38
N ASN A 9 14.63 -33.60 -15.36
CA ASN A 9 13.62 -32.58 -15.62
C ASN A 9 12.71 -32.53 -14.37
N VAL A 10 12.97 -31.57 -13.49
CA VAL A 10 12.09 -31.27 -12.37
C VAL A 10 10.87 -30.54 -12.93
N THR A 11 9.87 -31.27 -13.35
CA THR A 11 8.55 -30.73 -13.62
C THR A 11 7.93 -30.39 -12.27
N ASN A 12 7.97 -29.12 -11.89
CA ASN A 12 7.22 -28.63 -10.74
C ASN A 12 5.73 -28.71 -11.09
N ASN A 13 5.04 -29.71 -10.55
CA ASN A 13 3.58 -29.80 -10.59
C ASN A 13 3.05 -28.71 -9.63
N TYR A 14 2.78 -27.53 -10.19
CA TYR A 14 2.09 -26.48 -9.44
C TYR A 14 0.64 -26.92 -9.20
N SER A 15 0.10 -26.60 -8.03
CA SER A 15 -1.32 -26.86 -7.75
C SER A 15 -2.18 -26.16 -8.81
N ASN A 16 -3.29 -26.78 -9.23
CA ASN A 16 -4.25 -26.24 -10.22
C ASN A 16 -4.83 -24.85 -9.89
N ASP A 17 -4.30 -24.19 -8.88
CA ASP A 17 -4.74 -22.92 -8.31
C ASP A 17 -3.73 -21.78 -8.48
N THR A 18 -2.62 -22.00 -9.21
CA THR A 18 -1.62 -20.95 -9.40
C THR A 18 -1.91 -20.16 -10.68
N ILE A 19 -2.20 -18.89 -10.55
CA ILE A 19 -2.35 -17.97 -11.68
C ILE A 19 -1.00 -17.33 -11.95
N VAL A 20 -0.65 -17.23 -13.22
CA VAL A 20 0.54 -16.51 -13.68
C VAL A 20 0.14 -15.30 -14.50
N VAL A 21 0.82 -14.20 -14.23
CA VAL A 21 0.77 -12.99 -15.08
C VAL A 21 2.06 -12.92 -15.85
N VAL A 22 1.97 -12.97 -17.17
CA VAL A 22 3.10 -12.93 -18.11
C VAL A 22 3.07 -11.60 -18.82
N ILE A 23 4.21 -10.91 -18.82
CA ILE A 23 4.42 -9.68 -19.61
C ILE A 23 5.39 -10.05 -20.74
N THR A 24 4.92 -9.99 -21.98
CA THR A 24 5.74 -10.27 -23.15
C THR A 24 6.70 -9.12 -23.45
N ASN A 25 7.72 -9.36 -24.29
CA ASN A 25 8.65 -8.32 -24.75
C ASN A 25 7.95 -7.16 -25.47
N GLU A 26 6.76 -7.39 -26.02
CA GLU A 26 5.89 -6.38 -26.63
C GLU A 26 5.09 -5.56 -25.60
N ASN A 27 5.35 -5.73 -24.29
CA ASN A 27 4.59 -5.14 -23.16
C ASN A 27 3.12 -5.56 -23.10
N LYS A 28 2.75 -6.68 -23.71
CA LYS A 28 1.40 -7.23 -23.61
C LYS A 28 1.28 -8.07 -22.33
N GLU A 29 0.33 -7.73 -21.47
CA GLU A 29 0.04 -8.48 -20.26
C GLU A 29 -0.98 -9.58 -20.55
N LEU A 30 -0.63 -10.82 -20.21
CA LEU A 30 -1.48 -12.00 -20.33
C LEU A 30 -1.61 -12.67 -18.98
N ARG A 31 -2.80 -13.17 -18.66
CA ARG A 31 -3.10 -13.81 -17.38
C ARG A 31 -3.75 -15.17 -17.64
N GLY A 32 -3.33 -16.18 -16.91
CA GLY A 32 -3.89 -17.51 -17.03
C GLY A 32 -3.47 -18.44 -15.90
N LEU A 33 -4.01 -19.67 -15.93
CA LEU A 33 -3.62 -20.73 -15.01
C LEU A 33 -2.27 -21.30 -15.43
N LEU A 34 -1.35 -21.47 -14.49
CA LEU A 34 -0.09 -22.15 -14.74
C LEU A 34 -0.35 -23.64 -14.88
N ILE A 35 -0.01 -24.21 -16.02
CA ILE A 35 -0.10 -25.64 -16.29
C ILE A 35 1.25 -26.31 -16.01
N SER A 36 2.33 -25.76 -16.55
CA SER A 36 3.68 -26.27 -16.31
C SER A 36 4.72 -25.17 -16.48
N GLU A 37 5.82 -25.32 -15.79
CA GLU A 37 7.02 -24.50 -15.95
C GLU A 37 8.21 -25.41 -16.15
N ASP A 38 8.91 -25.20 -17.26
CA ASP A 38 10.17 -25.83 -17.59
C ASP A 38 11.31 -24.81 -17.52
N TYR A 39 12.53 -25.29 -17.66
CA TYR A 39 13.70 -24.41 -17.65
C TYR A 39 13.60 -23.29 -18.71
N ASN A 40 13.11 -23.62 -19.92
CA ASN A 40 13.06 -22.72 -21.07
C ASN A 40 11.66 -22.23 -21.43
N SER A 41 10.61 -22.76 -20.81
CA SER A 41 9.23 -22.47 -21.22
C SER A 41 8.26 -22.43 -20.06
N LEU A 42 7.18 -21.70 -20.29
CA LEU A 42 6.04 -21.57 -19.39
C LEU A 42 4.76 -21.91 -20.16
N THR A 43 3.99 -22.88 -19.71
CA THR A 43 2.69 -23.21 -20.31
C THR A 43 1.57 -22.66 -19.45
N VAL A 44 0.75 -21.81 -20.04
CA VAL A 44 -0.32 -21.06 -19.36
C VAL A 44 -1.64 -21.33 -20.07
N GLN A 45 -2.67 -21.66 -19.33
CA GLN A 45 -4.02 -21.76 -19.86
C GLN A 45 -4.70 -20.39 -19.83
N ILE A 46 -5.03 -19.87 -21.00
CA ILE A 46 -5.69 -18.58 -21.20
C ILE A 46 -6.99 -18.84 -21.97
N ALA A 47 -8.14 -18.45 -21.40
CA ALA A 47 -9.45 -18.64 -22.03
C ALA A 47 -9.71 -20.07 -22.56
N ASN A 48 -9.32 -21.09 -21.77
CA ASN A 48 -9.42 -22.52 -22.09
C ASN A 48 -8.45 -23.05 -23.17
N GLU A 49 -7.53 -22.24 -23.63
CA GLU A 49 -6.46 -22.64 -24.53
C GLU A 49 -5.10 -22.68 -23.81
N ASN A 50 -4.32 -23.74 -24.05
CA ASN A 50 -2.97 -23.84 -23.50
C ASN A 50 -2.00 -23.12 -24.45
N LYS A 51 -1.38 -22.04 -23.94
CA LYS A 51 -0.33 -21.30 -24.66
C LYS A 51 1.02 -21.55 -24.02
N LYS A 52 1.98 -21.96 -24.85
CA LYS A 52 3.37 -22.15 -24.45
C LYS A 52 4.17 -20.91 -24.82
N PHE A 53 4.83 -20.31 -23.84
CA PHE A 53 5.71 -19.17 -23.99
C PHE A 53 7.15 -19.60 -23.74
N ASN A 54 8.08 -19.25 -24.64
CA ASN A 54 9.50 -19.37 -24.35
C ASN A 54 9.92 -18.26 -23.38
N LYS A 55 10.75 -18.57 -22.39
CA LYS A 55 11.20 -17.56 -21.40
C LYS A 55 11.95 -16.39 -22.05
N ASN A 56 12.54 -16.59 -23.22
CA ASN A 56 13.19 -15.53 -24.00
C ASN A 56 12.20 -14.51 -24.61
N GLU A 57 10.92 -14.89 -24.76
CA GLU A 57 9.85 -14.03 -25.27
C GLU A 57 9.12 -13.27 -24.16
N ILE A 58 9.46 -13.60 -22.91
CA ILE A 58 8.84 -13.05 -21.71
C ILE A 58 9.77 -11.99 -21.12
N LYS A 59 9.27 -10.77 -20.95
CA LYS A 59 9.98 -9.69 -20.26
C LYS A 59 10.02 -9.92 -18.75
N SER A 60 8.90 -10.37 -18.19
CA SER A 60 8.76 -10.75 -16.79
C SER A 60 7.52 -11.60 -16.58
N TYR A 61 7.52 -12.41 -15.52
CA TYR A 61 6.34 -13.13 -15.07
C TYR A 61 6.29 -13.17 -13.55
N ARG A 62 5.08 -13.28 -12.99
CA ARG A 62 4.86 -13.41 -11.55
C ARG A 62 3.74 -14.40 -11.27
N PHE A 63 3.90 -15.16 -10.21
CA PHE A 63 2.87 -16.07 -9.73
C PHE A 63 1.96 -15.37 -8.73
N ILE A 64 0.66 -15.64 -8.83
CA ILE A 64 -0.35 -15.14 -7.92
C ILE A 64 -1.10 -16.35 -7.39
N THR A 65 -1.05 -16.55 -6.09
CA THR A 65 -1.78 -17.64 -5.45
C THR A 65 -3.28 -17.30 -5.40
N ARG A 66 -4.14 -18.30 -5.59
CA ARG A 66 -5.62 -18.12 -5.61
C ARG A 66 -6.18 -17.47 -4.35
N ASN A 67 -5.51 -17.63 -3.20
CA ASN A 67 -5.85 -16.92 -1.96
C ASN A 67 -5.67 -15.39 -2.05
N GLN A 68 -4.90 -14.91 -3.04
CA GLN A 68 -4.73 -13.48 -3.34
C GLN A 68 -5.78 -12.96 -4.33
N ILE A 69 -6.53 -13.90 -4.97
CA ILE A 69 -7.58 -13.58 -5.94
C ILE A 69 -8.82 -14.34 -5.51
N LYS A 70 -9.75 -13.69 -4.84
CA LYS A 70 -11.04 -14.31 -4.45
C LYS A 70 -11.92 -14.69 -5.66
N SER A 71 -11.73 -14.04 -6.81
CA SER A 71 -12.26 -14.48 -8.12
C SER A 71 -11.53 -13.73 -9.25
N ILE A 72 -11.47 -14.32 -10.45
CA ILE A 72 -10.93 -13.64 -11.66
C ILE A 72 -11.76 -12.36 -12.01
N LYS A 73 -13.03 -12.31 -11.60
CA LYS A 73 -13.91 -11.15 -11.73
C LYS A 73 -13.66 -10.07 -10.66
N GLU A 74 -12.98 -10.42 -9.58
CA GLU A 74 -12.72 -9.55 -8.43
C GLU A 74 -11.22 -9.31 -8.19
N PHE A 75 -10.42 -9.20 -9.25
CA PHE A 75 -9.05 -8.74 -9.07
C PHE A 75 -9.08 -7.31 -8.52
N LYS A 76 -9.03 -7.23 -7.21
CA LYS A 76 -8.85 -5.96 -6.51
C LYS A 76 -7.36 -5.66 -6.52
N ASN A 77 -6.97 -4.67 -7.31
CA ASN A 77 -5.61 -4.14 -7.22
C ASN A 77 -5.41 -3.62 -5.79
N PRO A 78 -4.42 -4.15 -5.02
CA PRO A 78 -4.20 -3.66 -3.67
C PRO A 78 -4.00 -2.15 -3.73
N ASN A 79 -4.87 -1.41 -3.05
CA ASN A 79 -4.75 0.03 -2.98
C ASN A 79 -3.52 0.37 -2.12
N PRO A 80 -2.42 0.86 -2.70
CA PRO A 80 -1.20 1.15 -1.95
C PRO A 80 -1.40 2.33 -0.98
N ILE A 81 -2.50 3.04 -1.11
CA ILE A 81 -2.83 4.23 -0.31
C ILE A 81 -4.07 4.02 0.56
N TYR A 82 -4.38 2.77 0.95
CA TYR A 82 -5.56 2.46 1.77
C TYR A 82 -5.58 3.19 3.14
N THR A 83 -4.43 3.67 3.60
CA THR A 83 -4.32 4.43 4.84
C THR A 83 -4.71 5.90 4.68
N LYS A 84 -5.01 6.36 3.45
CA LYS A 84 -5.21 7.77 3.15
C LYS A 84 -6.15 7.95 1.96
N TYR A 85 -7.14 8.79 2.10
CA TYR A 85 -7.80 9.45 0.97
C TYR A 85 -6.99 10.68 0.54
N CYS A 86 -7.34 11.32 -0.56
CA CYS A 86 -6.59 12.40 -1.18
C CYS A 86 -5.94 13.39 -0.17
N TYR A 87 -6.68 13.78 0.87
CA TYR A 87 -6.20 14.69 1.93
C TYR A 87 -6.55 14.23 3.35
N PHE A 88 -7.37 13.19 3.50
CA PHE A 88 -7.88 12.76 4.81
C PHE A 88 -7.35 11.36 5.15
N PRO A 89 -6.78 11.15 6.33
CA PRO A 89 -6.29 9.83 6.72
C PRO A 89 -7.46 8.90 7.06
N SER A 90 -7.39 7.65 6.59
CA SER A 90 -8.27 6.57 7.05
C SER A 90 -7.90 6.13 8.48
N ALA A 91 -8.72 5.29 9.12
CA ALA A 91 -8.35 4.66 10.38
C ALA A 91 -7.34 3.51 10.22
N TYR A 92 -7.06 3.08 8.99
CA TYR A 92 -5.99 2.12 8.73
C TYR A 92 -4.63 2.78 8.93
N ILE A 93 -3.71 2.03 9.53
CA ILE A 93 -2.33 2.45 9.75
C ILE A 93 -1.37 1.64 8.90
N THR A 94 -0.17 2.15 8.73
CA THR A 94 0.94 1.44 8.10
C THR A 94 1.32 0.23 8.95
N GLU A 95 1.52 -0.93 8.32
CA GLU A 95 1.93 -2.14 9.00
C GLU A 95 3.27 -1.96 9.72
N ARG A 96 3.44 -2.65 10.84
CA ARG A 96 4.65 -2.60 11.66
C ARG A 96 5.92 -2.85 10.83
N GLY A 97 6.90 -1.97 10.96
CA GLY A 97 8.18 -2.05 10.27
C GLY A 97 8.16 -1.52 8.84
N ASN A 98 6.98 -1.21 8.29
CA ASN A 98 6.86 -0.60 6.98
C ASN A 98 6.92 0.92 7.05
N VAL A 99 7.44 1.52 5.99
CA VAL A 99 7.45 2.97 5.78
C VAL A 99 6.68 3.28 4.52
N ASN A 100 5.73 4.21 4.62
CA ASN A 100 4.94 4.67 3.49
C ASN A 100 5.14 6.17 3.30
N THR A 101 5.72 6.56 2.18
CA THR A 101 5.99 7.97 1.84
C THR A 101 5.13 8.39 0.66
N ASN A 102 4.43 9.50 0.82
CA ASN A 102 3.61 10.11 -0.21
C ASN A 102 4.04 11.56 -0.41
N SER A 103 4.17 11.98 -1.65
CA SER A 103 4.39 13.38 -2.01
C SER A 103 3.40 13.79 -3.08
N HIS A 104 2.89 15.01 -2.98
CA HIS A 104 2.00 15.61 -3.96
C HIS A 104 2.62 16.91 -4.47
N TYR A 105 3.06 16.89 -5.73
CA TYR A 105 3.56 18.08 -6.45
C TYR A 105 4.61 18.89 -5.66
N PHE A 106 5.56 18.25 -4.97
CA PHE A 106 6.55 18.89 -4.09
C PHE A 106 5.99 19.93 -3.08
N LEU A 107 4.69 20.14 -3.07
CA LEU A 107 4.02 21.07 -2.13
C LEU A 107 3.72 20.41 -0.79
N THR A 108 3.46 19.10 -0.80
CA THR A 108 3.19 18.34 0.43
C THR A 108 3.92 17.02 0.40
N SER A 109 4.56 16.66 1.48
CA SER A 109 5.07 15.31 1.68
C SER A 109 4.65 14.78 3.04
N ASN A 110 4.50 13.46 3.13
CA ASN A 110 4.18 12.79 4.38
C ASN A 110 4.82 11.40 4.37
N SER A 111 5.59 11.12 5.41
CA SER A 111 6.17 9.80 5.68
C SER A 111 5.51 9.24 6.93
N LYS A 112 5.02 8.01 6.83
CA LYS A 112 4.35 7.26 7.88
C LYS A 112 5.13 6.01 8.19
N ILE A 113 5.29 5.69 9.46
CA ILE A 113 6.04 4.54 9.96
C ILE A 113 5.15 3.76 10.91
N GLY A 114 4.90 2.50 10.59
CA GLY A 114 4.23 1.56 11.50
C GLY A 114 5.19 1.13 12.60
N VAL A 115 5.05 1.67 13.81
CA VAL A 115 5.92 1.34 14.95
C VAL A 115 5.41 0.14 15.73
N HIS A 116 4.11 -0.08 15.73
CA HIS A 116 3.44 -1.20 16.39
C HIS A 116 2.20 -1.60 15.61
N GLU A 117 1.60 -2.75 15.90
CA GLU A 117 0.38 -3.24 15.24
C GLU A 117 -0.79 -2.25 15.31
N ASN A 118 -0.83 -1.40 16.34
CA ASN A 118 -1.87 -0.42 16.57
C ASN A 118 -1.37 1.04 16.52
N PHE A 119 -0.07 1.28 16.30
CA PHE A 119 0.52 2.61 16.35
C PHE A 119 1.31 2.96 15.10
N GLU A 120 1.05 4.16 14.59
CA GLU A 120 1.74 4.78 13.46
C GLU A 120 2.24 6.17 13.89
N ILE A 121 3.46 6.49 13.51
CA ILE A 121 4.00 7.84 13.58
C ILE A 121 4.06 8.39 12.16
N SER A 122 3.68 9.65 11.99
CA SER A 122 3.88 10.33 10.72
C SER A 122 4.58 11.68 10.90
N VAL A 123 5.37 12.04 9.90
CA VAL A 123 6.01 13.34 9.77
C VAL A 123 5.83 13.80 8.34
N GLY A 124 5.51 15.07 8.17
CA GLY A 124 5.32 15.63 6.83
C GLY A 124 5.42 17.14 6.81
N ASN A 125 5.27 17.70 5.62
CA ASN A 125 5.20 19.13 5.42
C ASN A 125 4.04 19.47 4.49
N ILE A 126 3.47 20.64 4.73
CA ILE A 126 2.52 21.32 3.82
C ILE A 126 3.21 22.60 3.40
N PHE A 127 3.48 22.73 2.11
CA PHE A 127 4.45 23.70 1.61
C PHE A 127 5.81 23.56 2.31
N ILE A 128 6.74 24.40 2.01
CA ILE A 128 8.10 24.35 2.59
C ILE A 128 8.10 24.79 4.07
N TYR A 129 7.04 25.43 4.52
CA TYR A 129 7.05 26.18 5.78
C TYR A 129 6.31 25.50 6.95
N ASN A 130 5.36 24.66 6.67
CA ASN A 130 4.58 23.98 7.72
C ASN A 130 5.02 22.53 7.85
N VAL A 131 5.67 22.21 8.96
CA VAL A 131 6.02 20.84 9.33
C VAL A 131 4.97 20.34 10.31
N PHE A 132 4.46 19.16 10.07
CA PHE A 132 3.54 18.47 10.99
C PHE A 132 4.06 17.10 11.37
N SER A 133 3.68 16.67 12.56
CA SER A 133 3.87 15.32 13.04
C SER A 133 2.57 14.78 13.60
N SER A 134 2.35 13.49 13.53
CA SER A 134 1.22 12.87 14.21
C SER A 134 1.56 11.51 14.81
N LEU A 135 0.89 11.21 15.90
CA LEU A 135 0.84 9.90 16.52
C LEU A 135 -0.59 9.37 16.35
N THR A 136 -0.72 8.23 15.69
CA THR A 136 -2.01 7.59 15.44
C THR A 136 -2.09 6.27 16.20
N TYR A 137 -3.15 6.11 16.96
CA TYR A 137 -3.60 4.82 17.49
C TYR A 137 -4.76 4.31 16.65
N SER A 138 -4.76 3.04 16.27
CA SER A 138 -5.81 2.39 15.50
C SER A 138 -6.14 1.03 16.09
N LYS A 139 -7.42 0.68 16.10
CA LYS A 139 -7.90 -0.62 16.55
C LYS A 139 -8.97 -1.15 15.61
N LYS A 140 -8.75 -2.36 15.10
CA LYS A 140 -9.74 -3.09 14.33
C LYS A 140 -10.84 -3.57 15.29
N ILE A 141 -12.08 -3.11 15.07
CA ILE A 141 -13.25 -3.49 15.89
C ILE A 141 -13.78 -4.84 15.40
N ASN A 142 -13.90 -4.99 14.08
CA ASN A 142 -14.31 -6.22 13.42
C ASN A 142 -13.74 -6.25 11.97
N ASN A 143 -14.17 -7.21 11.15
CA ASN A 143 -13.64 -7.37 9.79
C ASN A 143 -13.92 -6.18 8.86
N SER A 144 -14.92 -5.37 9.17
CA SER A 144 -15.35 -4.24 8.33
C SER A 144 -15.13 -2.87 8.98
N PHE A 145 -14.93 -2.81 10.31
CA PHE A 145 -14.78 -1.55 11.03
C PHE A 145 -13.43 -1.43 11.71
N THR A 146 -12.79 -0.30 11.49
CA THR A 146 -11.56 0.10 12.17
C THR A 146 -11.77 1.50 12.75
N SER A 147 -11.47 1.68 14.04
CA SER A 147 -11.46 2.99 14.69
C SER A 147 -10.03 3.49 14.83
N GLY A 148 -9.84 4.80 14.80
CA GLY A 148 -8.54 5.42 15.00
C GLY A 148 -8.66 6.80 15.63
N ILE A 149 -7.62 7.20 16.34
CA ILE A 149 -7.44 8.55 16.84
C ILE A 149 -6.02 9.01 16.54
N SER A 150 -5.87 10.22 16.02
CA SER A 150 -4.55 10.84 15.82
C SER A 150 -4.44 12.09 16.70
N LEU A 151 -3.28 12.22 17.32
CA LEU A 151 -2.78 13.49 17.84
C LEU A 151 -1.89 14.11 16.78
N ILE A 152 -2.13 15.36 16.44
CA ILE A 152 -1.44 16.07 15.36
C ILE A 152 -0.84 17.33 15.97
N GLY A 153 0.45 17.55 15.70
CA GLY A 153 1.13 18.80 16.01
C GLY A 153 1.70 19.41 14.75
N SER A 154 1.66 20.73 14.61
CA SER A 154 2.30 21.43 13.51
C SER A 154 3.07 22.67 13.96
N ILE A 155 4.12 22.95 13.23
CA ILE A 155 5.03 24.08 13.46
C ILE A 155 5.16 24.81 12.14
N ASN A 156 4.99 26.15 12.19
CA ASN A 156 5.30 27.01 11.05
C ASN A 156 6.74 27.52 11.18
N LEU A 157 7.60 27.10 10.26
CA LEU A 157 9.03 27.45 10.31
C LEU A 157 9.31 28.95 10.05
N LEU A 158 8.48 29.62 9.24
CA LEU A 158 8.69 31.04 8.93
C LEU A 158 8.45 31.96 10.14
N THR A 159 7.42 31.64 10.92
CA THR A 159 7.11 32.45 12.12
C THR A 159 8.12 32.18 13.22
N ASN A 160 8.62 30.99 13.38
CA ASN A 160 9.69 30.67 14.33
C ASN A 160 11.02 31.37 13.99
N LEU A 161 11.37 31.50 12.71
CA LEU A 161 12.58 32.23 12.29
C LEU A 161 12.49 33.73 12.56
N ASN A 162 11.30 34.30 12.60
CA ASN A 162 11.06 35.72 12.90
C ASN A 162 10.81 35.98 14.39
N GLY A 163 10.98 34.98 15.27
CA GLY A 163 10.76 35.14 16.70
C GLY A 163 9.29 35.22 17.12
N ILE A 164 8.36 35.01 16.20
CA ILE A 164 6.92 34.98 16.44
C ILE A 164 6.52 33.55 16.72
N ASN A 165 6.42 33.15 17.99
CA ASN A 165 6.06 31.77 18.40
C ASN A 165 4.57 31.38 18.17
N GLU A 166 3.85 32.16 17.37
CA GLU A 166 2.38 32.19 17.37
C GLU A 166 1.70 31.08 16.55
N PHE A 167 2.44 30.16 15.89
CA PHE A 167 1.80 29.17 14.99
C PHE A 167 2.09 27.72 15.31
N ASN A 168 2.37 27.42 16.57
CA ASN A 168 2.38 26.03 17.02
C ASN A 168 0.94 25.61 17.29
N SER A 169 0.41 24.73 16.47
CA SER A 169 -0.94 24.26 16.61
C SER A 169 -0.95 22.76 16.88
N TRP A 170 -1.95 22.33 17.62
CA TRP A 170 -2.17 20.92 17.88
C TRP A 170 -3.63 20.56 17.71
N GLY A 171 -3.90 19.30 17.45
CA GLY A 171 -5.27 18.82 17.29
C GLY A 171 -5.39 17.33 17.48
N PHE A 172 -6.62 16.87 17.49
CA PHE A 172 -6.96 15.48 17.54
C PHE A 172 -7.98 15.14 16.46
N LEU A 173 -7.90 13.93 15.96
CA LEU A 173 -8.72 13.44 14.86
C LEU A 173 -9.20 12.02 15.18
N PRO A 174 -10.31 11.86 15.93
CA PRO A 174 -11.02 10.60 16.02
C PRO A 174 -11.72 10.30 14.71
N ARG A 175 -11.65 9.02 14.29
CA ARG A 175 -12.26 8.57 13.04
C ARG A 175 -12.64 7.11 13.06
N ILE A 176 -13.60 6.75 12.22
CA ILE A 176 -14.02 5.38 11.98
C ILE A 176 -13.95 5.12 10.48
N THR A 177 -13.36 4.01 10.11
CA THR A 177 -13.30 3.53 8.72
C THR A 177 -14.13 2.26 8.59
N TYR A 178 -15.03 2.25 7.62
CA TYR A 178 -15.80 1.08 7.20
C TYR A 178 -15.28 0.55 5.88
N GLY A 179 -15.10 -0.76 5.76
CA GLY A 179 -14.64 -1.42 4.55
C GLY A 179 -13.37 -2.24 4.76
N ASP A 180 -12.60 -2.40 3.71
CA ASP A 180 -11.33 -3.13 3.70
C ASP A 180 -10.20 -2.27 3.09
N SER A 181 -8.99 -2.84 2.93
CA SER A 181 -7.85 -2.14 2.32
C SER A 181 -8.06 -1.80 0.84
N PHE A 182 -9.08 -2.34 0.18
CA PHE A 182 -9.37 -2.10 -1.24
C PHE A 182 -10.48 -1.06 -1.43
N GLN A 183 -11.48 -1.13 -0.57
CA GLN A 183 -12.66 -0.27 -0.63
C GLN A 183 -13.06 0.13 0.79
N ASN A 184 -12.91 1.40 1.11
CA ASN A 184 -13.26 1.90 2.44
C ASN A 184 -13.80 3.32 2.40
N THR A 185 -14.57 3.65 3.44
CA THR A 185 -15.12 4.97 3.69
C THR A 185 -14.78 5.37 5.12
N THR A 186 -14.30 6.58 5.31
CA THR A 186 -13.94 7.10 6.63
C THR A 186 -14.78 8.31 7.00
N ILE A 187 -15.24 8.32 8.24
CA ILE A 187 -15.88 9.47 8.89
C ILE A 187 -15.03 9.83 10.11
N GLY A 188 -14.76 11.12 10.28
CA GLY A 188 -13.99 11.62 11.42
C GLY A 188 -14.34 13.06 11.74
N ILE A 189 -13.95 13.47 12.93
CA ILE A 189 -14.13 14.84 13.45
C ILE A 189 -12.73 15.36 13.76
N ILE A 190 -12.42 16.57 13.34
CA ILE A 190 -11.18 17.24 13.68
C ILE A 190 -11.42 18.28 14.76
N GLY A 191 -10.72 18.15 15.88
CA GLY A 191 -10.59 19.20 16.88
C GLY A 191 -9.23 19.85 16.74
N TYR A 192 -9.16 21.16 16.64
CA TYR A 192 -7.92 21.88 16.39
C TYR A 192 -7.81 23.10 17.29
N HIS A 193 -6.67 23.25 17.97
CA HIS A 193 -6.35 24.41 18.76
C HIS A 193 -5.46 25.35 17.94
N LEU A 194 -5.91 26.60 17.81
CA LEU A 194 -5.22 27.67 17.12
C LEU A 194 -4.89 28.77 18.13
N PRO A 195 -3.62 28.96 18.53
CA PRO A 195 -3.26 29.89 19.60
C PRO A 195 -3.65 31.36 19.33
N PHE A 196 -3.77 31.76 18.06
CA PHE A 196 -4.16 33.13 17.70
C PHE A 196 -5.65 33.47 17.92
N LEU A 197 -6.50 32.48 18.28
CA LEU A 197 -7.92 32.73 18.58
C LEU A 197 -8.19 33.01 20.07
N GLU A 198 -7.17 32.97 20.93
CA GLU A 198 -7.30 33.26 22.35
C GLU A 198 -7.18 34.74 22.69
N GLU A 199 -6.81 35.62 21.74
CA GLU A 199 -6.65 37.05 21.93
C GLU A 199 -7.87 37.91 21.54
N PHE A 200 -9.04 37.28 21.31
CA PHE A 200 -10.31 37.94 21.01
C PHE A 200 -11.35 37.58 22.11
#